data_2ab0af2b5fe52dc95760bc0c038859d9
#
_entry.id   2ab0af2b5fe52dc95760bc0c038859d9
#
_cell.length_a   1.000
_cell.length_b   1.000
_cell.length_c   1.000
_cell.angle_alpha   90.00
_cell.angle_beta   90.00
_cell.angle_gamma   90.00
#
_symmetry.space_group_name_H-M   'P 1'
#
loop_
_entity.id
_entity.type
_entity.pdbx_description
1 polymer ?
#
loop_
_entity_poly.entity_id
_entity_poly.type
_entity_poly.pdbx_seq_one_letter_code
_entity_poly.pdbx_strand_id
1 'polypeptide(L)'
;MHKSFLSIFAIALIISGCQTQPDQTASTPKTVLNKDSVANKTTDSLILKHEPCENDSLNAIANVMSGIVDSSMVYKDVQHSSSFQTFSSNFNKRWMSFDSSRLTNLRSFRQNEIATVVKKQTTLFYPFSGPDILHAQTFFPDADNYVMIGLEPVGSLPTFKSSQLDSLTPYYNRVNTSLDAILKFSFFRTVSMSKDLKNAEVDGTLHLLFLFLKRTGNLICSAKPVTVDSLGQVVYLNSFIELKKMKSPTKGVEIKFTDKNNQPKTVSYFSLNAADGGMKQNKGFMTYLTNMGTVNTYLKGASYLMHKSYFSMVRNAILNQSEHVIQDDSGIAFHYFTESNRAWSYTFYGSYIRPIAMFSAFYQADLDSTYKQQGSKNIGFGIGYNFRDKNSNFMIATKKH
;
A
#
# COMPACT_ATOMS: atom_id res chain seq x y z
N MET A 1 54.63 13.12 -16.02
CA MET A 1 54.77 13.64 -17.43
C MET A 1 53.44 13.64 -18.09
N HIS A 2 53.03 14.85 -18.53
CA HIS A 2 52.10 15.23 -19.61
C HIS A 2 50.63 14.82 -19.46
N LYS A 3 49.69 15.65 -19.73
CA LYS A 3 49.50 17.13 -19.91
C LYS A 3 47.97 17.32 -19.98
N SER A 4 47.54 18.45 -19.42
CA SER A 4 46.22 19.08 -19.52
C SER A 4 45.71 19.25 -20.95
N PHE A 5 44.40 19.21 -21.12
CA PHE A 5 43.74 20.12 -22.07
C PHE A 5 42.37 20.59 -21.50
N LEU A 6 42.35 21.87 -21.18
CA LEU A 6 41.18 22.73 -21.03
C LEU A 6 40.66 23.05 -22.44
N SER A 7 39.37 23.07 -22.62
CA SER A 7 38.72 23.84 -23.70
C SER A 7 37.46 24.51 -23.17
N ILE A 8 37.58 25.81 -23.03
CA ILE A 8 36.55 26.83 -22.80
C ILE A 8 35.90 27.10 -24.15
N PHE A 9 34.58 27.08 -24.23
CA PHE A 9 33.82 27.77 -25.26
C PHE A 9 32.71 28.62 -24.64
N ALA A 10 32.91 29.91 -24.72
CA ALA A 10 31.94 30.97 -24.48
C ALA A 10 31.52 31.58 -25.83
N ILE A 11 30.23 31.73 -26.07
CA ILE A 11 29.64 32.66 -27.08
C ILE A 11 28.19 32.87 -26.63
N ALA A 12 27.86 34.03 -26.14
CA ALA A 12 27.48 35.31 -26.66
C ALA A 12 25.96 35.48 -26.90
N LEU A 13 25.42 36.45 -26.15
CA LEU A 13 24.06 37.02 -26.26
C LEU A 13 23.81 37.62 -27.63
N ILE A 14 22.58 37.48 -28.14
CA ILE A 14 21.98 38.47 -29.04
C ILE A 14 20.60 38.88 -28.53
N ILE A 15 20.47 40.15 -28.16
CA ILE A 15 19.24 40.85 -27.85
C ILE A 15 18.73 41.46 -29.16
N SER A 16 17.46 41.30 -29.47
CA SER A 16 16.75 42.20 -30.37
C SER A 16 15.30 42.33 -29.95
N GLY A 17 14.98 43.49 -29.45
CA GLY A 17 13.62 43.92 -29.20
C GLY A 17 12.99 44.53 -30.44
N CYS A 18 11.66 44.48 -30.52
CA CYS A 18 10.85 45.51 -31.16
C CYS A 18 9.46 45.53 -30.55
N GLN A 19 9.10 46.71 -30.05
CA GLN A 19 7.77 47.14 -29.62
C GLN A 19 6.94 47.49 -30.86
N THR A 20 5.62 47.25 -30.79
CA THR A 20 4.59 48.26 -31.22
C THR A 20 3.21 47.82 -30.71
N GLN A 21 2.54 48.69 -29.97
CA GLN A 21 1.09 48.86 -29.78
C GLN A 21 0.66 50.06 -30.69
N PRO A 22 -0.63 50.49 -30.78
CA PRO A 22 -1.94 49.91 -30.40
C PRO A 22 -3.00 50.01 -31.55
N ASP A 23 -4.24 49.53 -31.41
CA ASP A 23 -5.47 50.34 -31.45
C ASP A 23 -6.75 49.51 -31.30
N GLN A 24 -7.59 50.01 -30.45
CA GLN A 24 -9.01 50.09 -30.20
C GLN A 24 -9.99 49.52 -31.24
N THR A 25 -11.03 48.80 -30.81
CA THR A 25 -12.39 49.38 -30.70
C THR A 25 -13.35 48.49 -29.95
N ALA A 26 -14.16 49.11 -29.14
CA ALA A 26 -15.24 48.57 -28.30
C ALA A 26 -16.48 48.20 -29.12
N SER A 27 -17.23 47.19 -28.66
CA SER A 27 -18.71 47.23 -28.75
C SER A 27 -19.34 46.27 -27.68
N THR A 28 -20.01 46.85 -26.75
CA THR A 28 -20.95 46.28 -25.78
C THR A 28 -22.27 45.98 -26.45
N PRO A 29 -22.96 44.92 -26.07
CA PRO A 29 -24.45 44.98 -26.02
C PRO A 29 -24.99 44.72 -24.62
N LYS A 30 -26.04 45.44 -24.42
CA LYS A 30 -26.84 45.71 -23.24
C LYS A 30 -27.44 44.46 -22.61
N THR A 31 -27.39 44.49 -21.28
CA THR A 31 -28.22 43.74 -20.31
C THR A 31 -29.69 43.90 -20.55
N VAL A 32 -30.44 42.80 -20.59
CA VAL A 32 -31.87 42.77 -20.33
C VAL A 32 -32.06 41.92 -19.05
N LEU A 33 -32.50 42.61 -18.00
CA LEU A 33 -32.98 42.01 -16.77
C LEU A 33 -34.39 41.40 -17.06
N ASN A 34 -34.51 40.10 -16.79
CA ASN A 34 -35.81 39.53 -16.48
C ASN A 34 -35.76 38.97 -15.06
N LYS A 35 -36.57 39.58 -14.20
CA LYS A 35 -36.95 39.09 -12.88
C LYS A 35 -38.01 38.00 -13.07
N ASP A 36 -37.96 37.07 -12.18
CA ASP A 36 -38.95 36.20 -11.60
C ASP A 36 -38.75 34.70 -11.86
N SER A 37 -38.22 34.03 -10.88
CA SER A 37 -38.92 33.00 -10.09
C SER A 37 -37.94 32.32 -9.15
N VAL A 38 -38.16 32.52 -7.85
CA VAL A 38 -37.53 31.77 -6.78
C VAL A 38 -38.12 30.36 -6.81
N ALA A 39 -37.40 29.40 -7.39
CA ALA A 39 -37.68 28.00 -7.21
C ALA A 39 -36.70 27.45 -6.15
N ASN A 40 -37.26 27.08 -5.01
CA ASN A 40 -36.62 26.29 -3.97
C ASN A 40 -35.94 25.05 -4.63
N LYS A 41 -34.63 25.08 -4.79
CA LYS A 41 -33.86 23.85 -5.05
C LYS A 41 -33.69 23.16 -3.70
N THR A 42 -34.58 22.23 -3.42
CA THR A 42 -34.34 21.11 -2.52
C THR A 42 -32.98 20.50 -2.90
N THR A 43 -32.09 20.53 -1.96
CA THR A 43 -30.79 19.83 -2.07
C THR A 43 -31.08 18.33 -2.02
N ASP A 44 -31.42 17.75 -3.16
CA ASP A 44 -31.35 16.31 -3.32
C ASP A 44 -29.87 15.93 -3.14
N SER A 45 -29.57 15.39 -1.98
CA SER A 45 -28.34 14.65 -1.77
C SER A 45 -28.32 13.53 -2.82
N LEU A 46 -27.47 13.68 -3.82
CA LEU A 46 -27.13 12.61 -4.74
C LEU A 46 -26.53 11.47 -3.90
N ILE A 47 -27.40 10.59 -3.43
CA ILE A 47 -27.01 9.27 -3.00
C ILE A 47 -26.46 8.62 -4.28
N LEU A 48 -25.14 8.64 -4.43
CA LEU A 48 -24.44 7.86 -5.43
C LEU A 48 -24.88 6.41 -5.22
N LYS A 49 -25.84 5.96 -6.02
CA LYS A 49 -26.21 4.53 -6.10
C LYS A 49 -24.93 3.81 -6.50
N HIS A 50 -24.32 3.15 -5.55
CA HIS A 50 -23.19 2.28 -5.80
C HIS A 50 -23.68 1.15 -6.70
N GLU A 51 -23.10 1.04 -7.88
CA GLU A 51 -23.35 -0.13 -8.72
C GLU A 51 -22.91 -1.38 -7.95
N PRO A 52 -23.72 -2.45 -7.99
CA PRO A 52 -23.36 -3.69 -7.31
C PRO A 52 -22.01 -4.20 -7.81
N CYS A 53 -21.19 -4.66 -6.88
CA CYS A 53 -19.88 -5.24 -7.17
C CYS A 53 -20.06 -6.66 -7.74
N GLU A 54 -20.40 -6.75 -9.01
CA GLU A 54 -20.63 -8.02 -9.73
C GLU A 54 -19.46 -8.30 -10.68
N ASN A 55 -18.44 -9.01 -10.20
CA ASN A 55 -17.40 -9.55 -11.07
C ASN A 55 -17.11 -11.01 -10.70
N ASP A 56 -17.99 -11.89 -11.17
CA ASP A 56 -17.92 -13.32 -10.91
C ASP A 56 -16.60 -13.94 -11.36
N SER A 57 -16.05 -13.49 -12.49
CA SER A 57 -14.79 -14.00 -13.02
C SER A 57 -13.60 -13.70 -12.09
N LEU A 58 -13.48 -12.46 -11.59
CA LEU A 58 -12.40 -12.10 -10.67
C LEU A 58 -12.56 -12.81 -9.32
N ASN A 59 -13.77 -12.93 -8.83
CA ASN A 59 -14.03 -13.63 -7.57
C ASN A 59 -13.80 -15.14 -7.70
N ALA A 60 -14.16 -15.77 -8.82
CA ALA A 60 -13.86 -17.16 -9.08
C ALA A 60 -12.36 -17.44 -9.16
N ILE A 61 -11.58 -16.57 -9.85
CA ILE A 61 -10.11 -16.64 -9.83
C ILE A 61 -9.59 -16.54 -8.40
N ALA A 62 -10.06 -15.54 -7.64
CA ALA A 62 -9.63 -15.30 -6.27
C ALA A 62 -9.98 -16.47 -5.34
N ASN A 63 -11.11 -17.13 -5.52
CA ASN A 63 -11.51 -18.31 -4.78
C ASN A 63 -10.55 -19.48 -5.03
N VAL A 64 -10.24 -19.77 -6.30
CA VAL A 64 -9.25 -20.81 -6.65
C VAL A 64 -7.88 -20.49 -6.02
N MET A 65 -7.40 -19.25 -6.16
CA MET A 65 -6.12 -18.80 -5.58
C MET A 65 -6.09 -18.93 -4.06
N SER A 66 -7.23 -18.77 -3.42
CA SER A 66 -7.38 -18.79 -1.97
C SER A 66 -7.74 -20.15 -1.40
N GLY A 67 -7.92 -21.19 -2.25
CA GLY A 67 -8.39 -22.50 -1.82
C GLY A 67 -9.81 -22.45 -1.24
N ILE A 68 -10.65 -21.55 -1.70
CA ILE A 68 -12.06 -21.44 -1.33
C ILE A 68 -12.87 -22.18 -2.39
N VAL A 69 -13.66 -23.16 -1.96
CA VAL A 69 -14.66 -23.82 -2.79
C VAL A 69 -15.88 -22.89 -2.87
N ASP A 70 -16.34 -22.61 -4.06
CA ASP A 70 -17.54 -21.82 -4.28
C ASP A 70 -18.56 -22.56 -5.17
N SER A 71 -19.77 -22.03 -5.24
CA SER A 71 -20.84 -22.57 -6.08
C SER A 71 -20.73 -22.12 -7.54
N SER A 72 -19.74 -21.26 -7.89
CA SER A 72 -19.60 -20.77 -9.24
C SER A 72 -19.19 -21.91 -10.19
N MET A 73 -19.74 -21.89 -11.39
CA MET A 73 -19.43 -22.89 -12.41
C MET A 73 -18.17 -22.56 -13.22
N VAL A 74 -17.56 -21.37 -12.99
CA VAL A 74 -16.47 -20.83 -13.82
C VAL A 74 -15.23 -21.72 -13.81
N TYR A 75 -14.86 -22.28 -12.64
CA TYR A 75 -13.69 -23.15 -12.48
C TYR A 75 -14.07 -24.49 -11.83
N LYS A 76 -15.21 -25.05 -12.18
CA LYS A 76 -15.71 -26.30 -11.60
C LYS A 76 -14.71 -27.45 -11.72
N ASP A 77 -14.13 -27.65 -12.90
CA ASP A 77 -13.16 -28.73 -13.13
C ASP A 77 -11.90 -28.55 -12.27
N VAL A 78 -11.42 -27.31 -12.13
CA VAL A 78 -10.28 -26.98 -11.26
C VAL A 78 -10.64 -27.31 -9.82
N GLN A 79 -11.80 -26.90 -9.33
CA GLN A 79 -12.23 -27.12 -7.95
C GLN A 79 -12.47 -28.58 -7.63
N HIS A 80 -12.85 -29.41 -8.60
CA HIS A 80 -13.02 -30.84 -8.44
C HIS A 80 -11.71 -31.64 -8.57
N SER A 81 -10.61 -31.02 -9.02
CA SER A 81 -9.33 -31.72 -9.13
C SER A 81 -8.78 -32.13 -7.74
N SER A 82 -8.12 -33.28 -7.69
CA SER A 82 -7.51 -33.79 -6.44
C SER A 82 -6.45 -32.85 -5.88
N SER A 83 -5.68 -32.17 -6.77
CA SER A 83 -4.68 -31.19 -6.40
C SER A 83 -5.29 -29.97 -5.72
N PHE A 84 -6.40 -29.44 -6.24
CA PHE A 84 -7.11 -28.32 -5.60
C PHE A 84 -7.75 -28.72 -4.29
N GLN A 85 -8.41 -29.88 -4.21
CA GLN A 85 -9.04 -30.38 -2.99
C GLN A 85 -8.03 -30.53 -1.84
N THR A 86 -6.85 -31.09 -2.15
CA THR A 86 -5.75 -31.22 -1.19
C THR A 86 -5.23 -29.84 -0.75
N PHE A 87 -5.01 -28.92 -1.70
CA PHE A 87 -4.60 -27.55 -1.40
C PHE A 87 -5.63 -26.84 -0.53
N SER A 88 -6.90 -26.85 -0.94
CA SER A 88 -8.02 -26.20 -0.23
C SER A 88 -8.12 -26.69 1.21
N SER A 89 -8.14 -28.01 1.42
CA SER A 89 -8.24 -28.61 2.76
C SER A 89 -7.07 -28.18 3.67
N ASN A 90 -5.84 -28.29 3.18
CA ASN A 90 -4.64 -27.93 3.94
C ASN A 90 -4.58 -26.43 4.21
N PHE A 91 -4.91 -25.60 3.22
CA PHE A 91 -4.88 -24.15 3.36
C PHE A 91 -5.95 -23.67 4.33
N ASN A 92 -7.16 -24.22 4.27
CA ASN A 92 -8.25 -23.88 5.19
C ASN A 92 -7.86 -24.15 6.65
N LYS A 93 -7.30 -25.32 6.95
CA LYS A 93 -6.83 -25.65 8.31
C LYS A 93 -5.79 -24.63 8.81
N ARG A 94 -4.81 -24.30 7.97
CA ARG A 94 -3.76 -23.31 8.31
C ARG A 94 -4.33 -21.92 8.51
N TRP A 95 -5.25 -21.49 7.62
CA TRP A 95 -5.90 -20.19 7.72
C TRP A 95 -6.74 -20.06 9.00
N MET A 96 -7.55 -21.07 9.33
CA MET A 96 -8.34 -21.08 10.56
C MET A 96 -7.46 -20.98 11.81
N SER A 97 -6.36 -21.73 11.86
CA SER A 97 -5.40 -21.65 12.95
C SER A 97 -4.75 -20.26 13.06
N PHE A 98 -4.38 -19.66 11.94
CA PHE A 98 -3.81 -18.31 11.89
C PHE A 98 -4.84 -17.26 12.30
N ASP A 99 -6.07 -17.35 11.80
CA ASP A 99 -7.14 -16.41 12.12
C ASP A 99 -7.47 -16.42 13.61
N SER A 100 -7.66 -17.62 14.19
CA SER A 100 -8.01 -17.76 15.61
C SER A 100 -6.87 -17.36 16.54
N SER A 101 -5.62 -17.66 16.21
CA SER A 101 -4.49 -17.42 17.09
C SER A 101 -3.85 -16.03 16.93
N ARG A 102 -3.84 -15.47 15.71
CA ARG A 102 -3.15 -14.19 15.43
C ARG A 102 -4.08 -13.06 15.04
N LEU A 103 -4.91 -13.23 13.99
CA LEU A 103 -5.77 -12.14 13.54
C LEU A 103 -6.79 -11.73 14.60
N THR A 104 -7.26 -12.67 15.42
CA THR A 104 -8.14 -12.36 16.55
C THR A 104 -7.46 -11.40 17.53
N ASN A 105 -6.19 -11.64 17.87
CA ASN A 105 -5.44 -10.76 18.77
C ASN A 105 -5.20 -9.37 18.14
N LEU A 106 -4.89 -9.33 16.83
CA LEU A 106 -4.72 -8.07 16.10
C LEU A 106 -6.04 -7.27 16.05
N ARG A 107 -7.17 -7.92 15.80
CA ARG A 107 -8.50 -7.28 15.82
C ARG A 107 -8.85 -6.75 17.21
N SER A 108 -8.56 -7.51 18.26
CA SER A 108 -8.76 -7.06 19.65
C SER A 108 -7.91 -5.83 19.97
N PHE A 109 -6.63 -5.86 19.60
CA PHE A 109 -5.75 -4.70 19.77
C PHE A 109 -6.23 -3.47 18.97
N ARG A 110 -6.65 -3.69 17.72
CA ARG A 110 -7.26 -2.59 16.93
C ARG A 110 -8.44 -1.98 17.65
N GLN A 111 -9.35 -2.80 18.17
CA GLN A 111 -10.57 -2.32 18.83
C GLN A 111 -10.27 -1.59 20.14
N ASN A 112 -9.35 -2.12 20.94
CA ASN A 112 -9.10 -1.62 22.28
C ASN A 112 -8.07 -0.49 22.34
N GLU A 113 -7.14 -0.45 21.40
CA GLU A 113 -6.01 0.49 21.43
C GLU A 113 -6.01 1.42 20.21
N ILE A 114 -6.01 0.90 18.98
CA ILE A 114 -5.92 1.76 17.79
C ILE A 114 -7.18 2.63 17.65
N ALA A 115 -8.38 2.03 17.73
CA ALA A 115 -9.63 2.75 17.55
C ALA A 115 -9.90 3.84 18.59
N THR A 116 -9.25 3.76 19.75
CA THR A 116 -9.39 4.76 20.82
C THR A 116 -8.48 5.97 20.65
N VAL A 117 -7.39 5.83 19.90
CA VAL A 117 -6.36 6.86 19.76
C VAL A 117 -6.31 7.42 18.34
N VAL A 118 -6.49 6.55 17.35
CA VAL A 118 -6.30 6.88 15.94
C VAL A 118 -7.58 7.42 15.32
N LYS A 119 -7.56 8.68 14.91
CA LYS A 119 -8.67 9.28 14.17
C LYS A 119 -8.82 8.62 12.81
N LYS A 120 -10.05 8.37 12.40
CA LYS A 120 -10.36 7.85 11.07
C LYS A 120 -9.83 8.81 10.01
N GLN A 121 -9.07 8.28 9.04
CA GLN A 121 -8.72 8.94 7.80
C GLN A 121 -9.23 8.09 6.63
N THR A 122 -9.61 8.74 5.55
CA THR A 122 -10.08 8.04 4.34
C THR A 122 -8.98 7.23 3.68
N THR A 123 -7.71 7.64 3.84
CA THR A 123 -6.55 7.00 3.22
C THR A 123 -5.57 6.47 4.27
N LEU A 124 -5.22 5.20 4.13
CA LEU A 124 -4.07 4.58 4.76
C LEU A 124 -2.91 4.56 3.78
N PHE A 125 -1.78 5.14 4.15
CA PHE A 125 -0.52 5.02 3.43
C PHE A 125 0.35 3.94 4.08
N TYR A 126 0.73 2.90 3.32
CA TYR A 126 1.55 1.78 3.82
C TYR A 126 2.76 1.52 2.90
N PRO A 127 3.82 2.33 3.01
CA PRO A 127 5.05 2.10 2.26
C PRO A 127 5.83 0.89 2.79
N PHE A 128 6.61 0.26 1.91
CA PHE A 128 7.38 -0.96 2.18
C PHE A 128 6.53 -2.15 2.61
N SER A 129 5.27 -2.15 2.20
CA SER A 129 4.28 -3.14 2.60
C SER A 129 4.43 -4.48 1.84
N GLY A 130 5.00 -4.46 0.61
CA GLY A 130 4.73 -5.56 -0.30
C GLY A 130 3.20 -5.77 -0.45
N PRO A 131 2.71 -7.01 -0.61
CA PRO A 131 1.28 -7.29 -0.75
C PRO A 131 0.49 -7.38 0.57
N ASP A 132 0.95 -6.76 1.66
CA ASP A 132 0.38 -6.93 3.01
C ASP A 132 -0.91 -6.16 3.26
N ILE A 133 -1.88 -6.31 2.39
CA ILE A 133 -3.24 -5.76 2.62
C ILE A 133 -3.92 -6.39 3.85
N LEU A 134 -3.50 -7.59 4.26
CA LEU A 134 -4.06 -8.29 5.40
C LEU A 134 -3.94 -7.50 6.71
N HIS A 135 -2.73 -7.07 7.07
CA HIS A 135 -2.53 -6.27 8.27
C HIS A 135 -3.08 -4.86 8.10
N ALA A 136 -2.98 -4.27 6.90
CA ALA A 136 -3.57 -2.97 6.60
C ALA A 136 -5.07 -2.95 6.90
N GLN A 137 -5.84 -3.91 6.40
CA GLN A 137 -7.28 -4.02 6.67
C GLN A 137 -7.59 -4.40 8.12
N THR A 138 -6.74 -5.23 8.75
CA THR A 138 -6.97 -5.65 10.14
C THR A 138 -6.84 -4.48 11.12
N PHE A 139 -5.86 -3.61 10.92
CA PHE A 139 -5.65 -2.46 11.80
C PHE A 139 -6.46 -1.22 11.40
N PHE A 140 -6.74 -1.05 10.11
CA PHE A 140 -7.45 0.12 9.58
C PHE A 140 -8.67 -0.27 8.72
N PRO A 141 -9.62 -1.04 9.27
CA PRO A 141 -10.80 -1.48 8.49
C PRO A 141 -11.69 -0.30 8.06
N ASP A 142 -11.55 0.85 8.70
CA ASP A 142 -12.34 2.05 8.42
C ASP A 142 -11.74 2.93 7.31
N ALA A 143 -10.53 2.63 6.81
CA ALA A 143 -9.97 3.30 5.66
C ALA A 143 -10.74 2.92 4.39
N ASP A 144 -10.98 3.88 3.50
CA ASP A 144 -11.63 3.66 2.22
C ASP A 144 -10.59 3.37 1.12
N ASN A 145 -9.38 3.95 1.27
CA ASN A 145 -8.28 3.80 0.33
C ASN A 145 -7.03 3.29 1.04
N TYR A 146 -6.42 2.25 0.48
CA TYR A 146 -5.14 1.70 0.91
C TYR A 146 -4.12 1.98 -0.17
N VAL A 147 -3.16 2.87 0.09
CA VAL A 147 -2.05 3.17 -0.82
C VAL A 147 -0.81 2.45 -0.32
N MET A 148 -0.36 1.47 -1.09
CA MET A 148 0.70 0.55 -0.72
C MET A 148 1.88 0.65 -1.69
N ILE A 149 3.10 0.57 -1.18
CA ILE A 149 4.32 0.61 -1.99
C ILE A 149 5.22 -0.57 -1.65
N GLY A 150 5.80 -1.18 -2.69
CA GLY A 150 6.85 -2.19 -2.57
C GLY A 150 7.82 -2.16 -3.74
N LEU A 151 8.83 -3.02 -3.69
CA LEU A 151 9.77 -3.26 -4.79
C LEU A 151 9.32 -4.42 -5.68
N GLU A 152 8.43 -5.24 -5.16
CA GLU A 152 7.95 -6.43 -5.85
C GLU A 152 7.10 -6.04 -7.05
N PRO A 153 7.21 -6.75 -8.19
CA PRO A 153 6.39 -6.45 -9.37
C PRO A 153 4.91 -6.70 -9.08
N VAL A 154 4.06 -5.96 -9.77
CA VAL A 154 2.59 -6.17 -9.70
C VAL A 154 2.21 -7.57 -10.15
N GLY A 155 2.78 -8.03 -11.27
CA GLY A 155 2.44 -9.29 -11.89
C GLY A 155 1.14 -9.25 -12.70
N SER A 156 0.58 -10.43 -12.90
CA SER A 156 -0.67 -10.65 -13.64
C SER A 156 -1.52 -11.71 -12.97
N LEU A 157 -2.80 -11.77 -13.27
CA LEU A 157 -3.67 -12.83 -12.78
C LEU A 157 -3.37 -14.14 -13.51
N PRO A 158 -3.43 -15.29 -12.81
CA PRO A 158 -3.27 -16.59 -13.44
C PRO A 158 -4.48 -16.91 -14.33
N THR A 159 -4.23 -17.73 -15.34
CA THR A 159 -5.29 -18.34 -16.13
C THR A 159 -5.38 -19.80 -15.77
N PHE A 160 -6.51 -20.22 -15.22
CA PHE A 160 -6.77 -21.62 -14.88
C PHE A 160 -7.48 -22.29 -16.07
N LYS A 161 -6.82 -23.26 -16.71
CA LYS A 161 -7.37 -24.03 -17.83
C LYS A 161 -7.62 -25.47 -17.40
N SER A 162 -8.75 -26.05 -17.80
CA SER A 162 -9.09 -27.45 -17.49
C SER A 162 -8.04 -28.44 -18.04
N SER A 163 -7.32 -28.08 -19.10
CA SER A 163 -6.24 -28.89 -19.67
C SER A 163 -4.94 -28.90 -18.85
N GLN A 164 -4.86 -28.12 -17.76
CA GLN A 164 -3.65 -27.92 -16.97
C GLN A 164 -3.81 -28.36 -15.49
N LEU A 165 -4.87 -29.12 -15.15
CA LEU A 165 -5.21 -29.48 -13.76
C LEU A 165 -4.05 -30.15 -13.02
N ASP A 166 -3.32 -31.04 -13.67
CA ASP A 166 -2.17 -31.74 -13.06
C ASP A 166 -0.96 -30.83 -12.85
N SER A 167 -0.87 -29.73 -13.59
CA SER A 167 0.21 -28.75 -13.50
C SER A 167 -0.01 -27.68 -12.42
N LEU A 168 -1.16 -27.66 -11.72
CA LEU A 168 -1.46 -26.66 -10.70
C LEU A 168 -0.81 -26.96 -9.34
N THR A 169 -0.33 -28.18 -9.09
CA THR A 169 0.37 -28.52 -7.84
C THR A 169 1.59 -27.62 -7.57
N PRO A 170 2.49 -27.32 -8.52
CA PRO A 170 3.57 -26.36 -8.31
C PRO A 170 3.08 -24.97 -7.95
N TYR A 171 1.99 -24.51 -8.57
CA TYR A 171 1.36 -23.23 -8.25
C TYR A 171 0.90 -23.20 -6.78
N TYR A 172 0.14 -24.20 -6.33
CA TYR A 172 -0.34 -24.27 -4.95
C TYR A 172 0.80 -24.35 -3.92
N ASN A 173 1.86 -25.09 -4.24
CA ASN A 173 3.05 -25.17 -3.38
C ASN A 173 3.72 -23.79 -3.24
N ARG A 174 3.81 -23.01 -4.30
CA ARG A 174 4.39 -21.66 -4.26
C ARG A 174 3.50 -20.69 -3.49
N VAL A 175 2.19 -20.72 -3.68
CA VAL A 175 1.24 -19.95 -2.87
C VAL A 175 1.45 -20.27 -1.39
N ASN A 176 1.53 -21.54 -1.02
CA ASN A 176 1.81 -21.95 0.34
C ASN A 176 3.14 -21.42 0.87
N THR A 177 4.22 -21.49 0.08
CA THR A 177 5.55 -20.98 0.47
C THR A 177 5.56 -19.48 0.65
N SER A 178 4.92 -18.73 -0.26
CA SER A 178 4.79 -17.27 -0.15
C SER A 178 4.02 -16.83 1.09
N LEU A 179 3.00 -17.62 1.47
CA LEU A 179 2.21 -17.36 2.67
C LEU A 179 2.92 -17.74 3.95
N ASP A 180 3.83 -18.73 3.92
CA ASP A 180 4.55 -19.16 5.12
C ASP A 180 5.29 -18.02 5.80
N ALA A 181 5.83 -17.08 5.05
CA ALA A 181 6.48 -15.90 5.60
C ALA A 181 5.51 -15.04 6.41
N ILE A 182 4.35 -14.67 5.85
CA ILE A 182 3.39 -13.81 6.56
C ILE A 182 2.72 -14.56 7.72
N LEU A 183 2.37 -15.84 7.52
CA LEU A 183 1.72 -16.64 8.55
C LEU A 183 2.65 -16.98 9.73
N LYS A 184 3.95 -17.17 9.47
CA LYS A 184 4.94 -17.50 10.50
C LYS A 184 5.60 -16.27 11.10
N PHE A 185 5.96 -15.28 10.28
CA PHE A 185 6.84 -14.18 10.66
C PHE A 185 6.13 -12.83 10.79
N SER A 186 4.86 -12.72 10.40
CA SER A 186 4.12 -11.46 10.44
C SER A 186 4.66 -10.37 9.49
N PHE A 187 5.59 -10.69 8.59
CA PHE A 187 6.11 -9.79 7.56
C PHE A 187 6.57 -10.58 6.32
N PHE A 188 6.67 -9.90 5.19
CA PHE A 188 7.20 -10.47 3.96
C PHE A 188 8.72 -10.32 3.89
N ARG A 189 9.41 -11.38 3.45
CA ARG A 189 10.84 -11.34 3.21
C ARG A 189 11.09 -11.01 1.74
N THR A 190 11.30 -9.73 1.42
CA THR A 190 11.44 -9.21 0.04
C THR A 190 12.42 -10.01 -0.82
N VAL A 191 13.58 -10.41 -0.28
CA VAL A 191 14.59 -11.20 -1.05
C VAL A 191 14.06 -12.58 -1.41
N SER A 192 13.41 -13.28 -0.49
CA SER A 192 12.81 -14.59 -0.75
C SER A 192 11.63 -14.44 -1.69
N MET A 193 10.74 -13.49 -1.42
CA MET A 193 9.54 -13.23 -2.20
C MET A 193 9.86 -12.78 -3.63
N SER A 194 10.89 -11.95 -3.84
CA SER A 194 11.29 -11.57 -5.21
C SER A 194 11.82 -12.74 -6.04
N LYS A 195 12.34 -13.80 -5.40
CA LYS A 195 12.70 -15.05 -6.08
C LYS A 195 11.46 -15.93 -6.31
N ASP A 196 10.60 -16.03 -5.32
CA ASP A 196 9.38 -16.84 -5.36
C ASP A 196 8.34 -16.27 -6.34
N LEU A 197 8.24 -14.93 -6.45
CA LEU A 197 7.32 -14.22 -7.34
C LEU A 197 7.85 -13.98 -8.77
N LYS A 198 9.09 -14.37 -9.08
CA LYS A 198 9.66 -14.28 -10.46
C LYS A 198 9.40 -15.51 -11.32
N ASN A 199 8.79 -16.52 -10.76
CA ASN A 199 8.51 -17.77 -11.47
C ASN A 199 7.15 -17.69 -12.19
N ALA A 200 7.02 -18.40 -13.29
CA ALA A 200 5.88 -18.30 -14.22
C ALA A 200 4.50 -18.58 -13.59
N GLU A 201 4.44 -19.28 -12.45
CA GLU A 201 3.17 -19.68 -11.83
C GLU A 201 2.62 -18.64 -10.83
N VAL A 202 3.49 -17.87 -10.15
CA VAL A 202 3.08 -16.75 -9.27
C VAL A 202 3.86 -15.52 -9.72
N ASP A 203 3.25 -14.71 -10.58
CA ASP A 203 3.88 -13.55 -11.20
C ASP A 203 3.47 -12.27 -10.42
N GLY A 204 4.20 -11.95 -9.37
CA GLY A 204 4.05 -10.69 -8.64
C GLY A 204 3.08 -10.68 -7.45
N THR A 205 2.81 -9.48 -6.96
CA THR A 205 2.04 -9.24 -5.71
C THR A 205 0.54 -9.42 -5.85
N LEU A 206 0.01 -9.31 -7.07
CA LEU A 206 -1.42 -9.35 -7.34
C LEU A 206 -2.09 -10.61 -6.82
N HIS A 207 -1.42 -11.76 -6.91
CA HIS A 207 -1.89 -13.03 -6.36
C HIS A 207 -2.16 -12.97 -4.85
N LEU A 208 -1.24 -12.40 -4.09
CA LEU A 208 -1.35 -12.32 -2.64
C LEU A 208 -2.38 -11.27 -2.20
N LEU A 209 -2.48 -10.15 -2.93
CA LEU A 209 -3.53 -9.16 -2.70
C LEU A 209 -4.92 -9.79 -2.87
N PHE A 210 -5.15 -10.53 -3.96
CA PHE A 210 -6.41 -11.22 -4.21
C PHE A 210 -6.72 -12.27 -3.14
N LEU A 211 -5.72 -13.07 -2.78
CA LEU A 211 -5.84 -14.10 -1.77
C LEU A 211 -6.27 -13.50 -0.41
N PHE A 212 -5.59 -12.44 0.04
CA PHE A 212 -5.90 -11.83 1.33
C PHE A 212 -7.26 -11.13 1.31
N LEU A 213 -7.58 -10.40 0.25
CA LEU A 213 -8.89 -9.79 0.09
C LEU A 213 -9.98 -10.85 0.19
N LYS A 214 -9.84 -11.97 -0.52
CA LYS A 214 -10.85 -13.02 -0.50
C LYS A 214 -10.93 -13.73 0.86
N ARG A 215 -9.80 -14.04 1.48
CA ARG A 215 -9.75 -14.68 2.80
C ARG A 215 -10.26 -13.82 3.95
N THR A 216 -10.31 -12.53 3.77
CA THR A 216 -10.92 -11.59 4.73
C THR A 216 -12.37 -11.23 4.41
N GLY A 217 -13.00 -11.95 3.46
CA GLY A 217 -14.42 -11.85 3.16
C GLY A 217 -14.81 -10.70 2.24
N ASN A 218 -13.84 -10.14 1.49
CA ASN A 218 -14.13 -9.07 0.54
C ASN A 218 -14.60 -9.64 -0.82
N LEU A 219 -15.36 -8.83 -1.57
CA LEU A 219 -15.74 -9.09 -2.96
C LEU A 219 -14.95 -8.16 -3.89
N ILE A 220 -14.25 -8.73 -4.87
CA ILE A 220 -13.42 -7.98 -5.81
C ILE A 220 -14.29 -7.49 -6.96
N CYS A 221 -14.38 -6.17 -7.13
CA CYS A 221 -15.19 -5.53 -8.16
C CYS A 221 -14.41 -5.31 -9.46
N SER A 222 -13.16 -4.85 -9.34
CA SER A 222 -12.27 -4.65 -10.48
C SER A 222 -10.81 -4.72 -10.08
N ALA A 223 -9.93 -5.03 -11.04
CA ALA A 223 -8.49 -4.93 -10.90
C ALA A 223 -7.93 -4.37 -12.21
N LYS A 224 -7.38 -3.17 -12.16
CA LYS A 224 -6.87 -2.47 -13.34
C LYS A 224 -5.39 -2.14 -13.17
N PRO A 225 -4.55 -2.42 -14.17
CA PRO A 225 -3.17 -1.96 -14.17
C PRO A 225 -3.15 -0.44 -14.30
N VAL A 226 -2.27 0.20 -13.53
CA VAL A 226 -2.17 1.66 -13.48
C VAL A 226 -0.72 2.13 -13.49
N THR A 227 -0.54 3.38 -13.87
CA THR A 227 0.67 4.17 -13.62
C THR A 227 0.28 5.54 -13.07
N VAL A 228 1.27 6.40 -12.80
CA VAL A 228 1.04 7.77 -12.35
C VAL A 228 1.69 8.71 -13.36
N ASP A 229 0.95 9.71 -13.83
CA ASP A 229 1.45 10.71 -14.76
C ASP A 229 2.27 11.82 -14.06
N SER A 230 2.78 12.78 -14.82
CA SER A 230 3.59 13.88 -14.30
C SER A 230 2.83 14.85 -13.39
N LEU A 231 1.49 14.86 -13.45
CA LEU A 231 0.60 15.66 -12.63
C LEU A 231 0.14 14.94 -11.36
N GLY A 232 0.63 13.70 -11.13
CA GLY A 232 0.24 12.88 -10.00
C GLY A 232 -1.15 12.25 -10.14
N GLN A 233 -1.66 12.13 -11.36
CA GLN A 233 -2.94 11.47 -11.61
C GLN A 233 -2.73 9.99 -11.94
N VAL A 234 -3.64 9.15 -11.44
CA VAL A 234 -3.65 7.73 -11.78
C VAL A 234 -4.13 7.55 -13.21
N VAL A 235 -3.32 6.89 -14.03
CA VAL A 235 -3.61 6.57 -15.43
C VAL A 235 -3.84 5.07 -15.57
N TYR A 236 -5.02 4.69 -16.03
CA TYR A 236 -5.38 3.30 -16.26
C TYR A 236 -4.82 2.80 -17.59
N LEU A 237 -4.29 1.59 -17.58
CA LEU A 237 -3.77 0.90 -18.76
C LEU A 237 -4.76 -0.16 -19.24
N ASN A 238 -4.65 -0.54 -20.52
CA ASN A 238 -5.59 -1.50 -21.12
C ASN A 238 -5.34 -2.94 -20.65
N SER A 239 -4.11 -3.28 -20.24
CA SER A 239 -3.78 -4.64 -19.83
C SER A 239 -2.53 -4.73 -18.94
N PHE A 240 -2.42 -5.82 -18.17
CA PHE A 240 -1.20 -6.15 -17.42
C PHE A 240 -0.01 -6.44 -18.35
N ILE A 241 -0.23 -6.84 -19.61
CA ILE A 241 0.82 -7.01 -20.61
C ILE A 241 1.41 -5.64 -20.98
N GLU A 242 0.58 -4.63 -21.14
CA GLU A 242 1.02 -3.25 -21.36
C GLU A 242 1.84 -2.75 -20.18
N LEU A 243 1.35 -2.92 -18.95
CA LEU A 243 2.06 -2.58 -17.73
C LEU A 243 3.45 -3.24 -17.65
N LYS A 244 3.54 -4.53 -18.00
CA LYS A 244 4.81 -5.28 -17.97
C LYS A 244 5.83 -4.70 -18.95
N LYS A 245 5.39 -4.31 -20.15
CA LYS A 245 6.24 -3.75 -21.23
C LYS A 245 6.60 -2.27 -21.02
N MET A 246 5.83 -1.56 -20.22
CA MET A 246 6.01 -0.12 -20.01
C MET A 246 7.35 0.18 -19.35
N LYS A 247 8.02 1.25 -19.80
CA LYS A 247 9.23 1.82 -19.20
C LYS A 247 8.84 2.98 -18.27
N SER A 248 7.99 2.71 -17.27
CA SER A 248 7.62 3.70 -16.25
C SER A 248 8.35 3.43 -14.94
N PRO A 249 8.78 4.46 -14.20
CA PRO A 249 9.33 4.30 -12.86
C PRO A 249 8.28 3.87 -11.84
N THR A 250 6.98 4.02 -12.14
CA THR A 250 5.86 3.59 -11.32
C THR A 250 4.98 2.61 -12.09
N LYS A 251 4.87 1.40 -11.59
CA LYS A 251 3.94 0.37 -12.11
C LYS A 251 3.01 -0.02 -10.99
N GLY A 252 1.71 0.00 -11.21
CA GLY A 252 0.75 -0.26 -10.15
C GLY A 252 -0.45 -1.09 -10.58
N VAL A 253 -1.25 -1.45 -9.60
CA VAL A 253 -2.58 -2.00 -9.78
C VAL A 253 -3.53 -1.29 -8.82
N GLU A 254 -4.69 -0.93 -9.32
CA GLU A 254 -5.82 -0.51 -8.50
C GLU A 254 -6.85 -1.63 -8.46
N ILE A 255 -7.19 -2.07 -7.25
CA ILE A 255 -8.22 -3.08 -7.00
C ILE A 255 -9.35 -2.39 -6.25
N LYS A 256 -10.54 -2.33 -6.85
CA LYS A 256 -11.77 -1.92 -6.16
C LYS A 256 -12.47 -3.16 -5.62
N PHE A 257 -12.95 -3.08 -4.41
CA PHE A 257 -13.61 -4.18 -3.72
C PHE A 257 -14.65 -3.65 -2.73
N THR A 258 -15.56 -4.50 -2.31
CA THR A 258 -16.43 -4.23 -1.16
C THR A 258 -16.01 -5.10 0.01
N ASP A 259 -16.06 -4.53 1.21
CA ASP A 259 -15.83 -5.29 2.43
C ASP A 259 -17.06 -6.14 2.80
N LYS A 260 -16.96 -6.92 3.89
CA LYS A 260 -18.06 -7.78 4.38
C LYS A 260 -19.34 -7.03 4.76
N ASN A 261 -19.28 -5.70 4.88
CA ASN A 261 -20.41 -4.83 5.15
C ASN A 261 -20.89 -4.10 3.87
N ASN A 262 -20.46 -4.56 2.69
CA ASN A 262 -20.72 -3.96 1.39
C ASN A 262 -20.22 -2.51 1.27
N GLN A 263 -19.22 -2.10 2.07
CA GLN A 263 -18.62 -0.78 1.94
C GLN A 263 -17.57 -0.79 0.83
N PRO A 264 -17.63 0.16 -0.10
CA PRO A 264 -16.67 0.24 -1.19
C PRO A 264 -15.31 0.68 -0.68
N LYS A 265 -14.26 0.02 -1.17
CA LYS A 265 -12.88 0.28 -0.82
C LYS A 265 -11.98 0.11 -2.02
N THR A 266 -10.81 0.73 -1.93
CA THR A 266 -9.79 0.66 -2.98
C THR A 266 -8.43 0.33 -2.38
N VAL A 267 -7.70 -0.58 -3.00
CA VAL A 267 -6.27 -0.76 -2.77
C VAL A 267 -5.51 -0.41 -4.03
N SER A 268 -4.56 0.53 -3.90
CA SER A 268 -3.61 0.90 -4.94
C SER A 268 -2.23 0.43 -4.51
N TYR A 269 -1.70 -0.59 -5.17
CA TYR A 269 -0.33 -1.05 -4.95
C TYR A 269 0.57 -0.54 -6.05
N PHE A 270 1.71 0.07 -5.67
CA PHE A 270 2.70 0.59 -6.60
C PHE A 270 4.06 -0.09 -6.38
N SER A 271 4.60 -0.65 -7.45
CA SER A 271 5.97 -1.16 -7.52
C SER A 271 6.89 -0.04 -7.99
N LEU A 272 7.74 0.45 -7.08
CA LEU A 272 8.67 1.54 -7.38
C LEU A 272 9.86 1.57 -6.42
N ASN A 273 10.91 2.29 -6.80
CA ASN A 273 12.06 2.56 -5.93
C ASN A 273 11.78 3.80 -5.07
N ALA A 274 11.51 3.59 -3.78
CA ALA A 274 11.22 4.65 -2.82
C ALA A 274 12.47 5.36 -2.25
N ALA A 275 13.70 4.97 -2.65
CA ALA A 275 14.89 5.75 -2.33
C ALA A 275 14.87 7.11 -3.04
N ASP A 276 15.53 8.11 -2.46
CA ASP A 276 15.53 9.50 -2.98
C ASP A 276 15.94 9.59 -4.45
N GLY A 277 16.90 8.77 -4.89
CA GLY A 277 17.28 8.68 -6.30
C GLY A 277 16.15 8.22 -7.21
N GLY A 278 15.35 7.24 -6.78
CA GLY A 278 14.16 6.78 -7.49
C GLY A 278 13.04 7.82 -7.46
N MET A 279 12.79 8.42 -6.30
CA MET A 279 11.73 9.42 -6.14
C MET A 279 12.01 10.71 -6.93
N LYS A 280 13.27 11.16 -7.03
CA LYS A 280 13.67 12.29 -7.88
C LYS A 280 13.38 12.05 -9.36
N GLN A 281 13.51 10.82 -9.83
CA GLN A 281 13.17 10.41 -11.20
C GLN A 281 11.68 10.24 -11.40
N ASN A 282 10.91 10.10 -10.31
CA ASN A 282 9.48 9.83 -10.30
C ASN A 282 8.68 11.00 -9.70
N LYS A 283 8.84 12.18 -10.28
CA LYS A 283 8.19 13.43 -9.81
C LYS A 283 6.67 13.29 -9.75
N GLY A 284 6.07 12.62 -10.72
CA GLY A 284 4.62 12.40 -10.75
C GLY A 284 4.14 11.63 -9.53
N PHE A 285 4.87 10.60 -9.08
CA PHE A 285 4.51 9.87 -7.87
C PHE A 285 4.68 10.73 -6.60
N MET A 286 5.69 11.61 -6.55
CA MET A 286 5.80 12.56 -5.45
C MET A 286 4.62 13.54 -5.40
N THR A 287 4.16 14.01 -6.56
CA THR A 287 2.92 14.80 -6.66
C THR A 287 1.70 14.01 -6.21
N TYR A 288 1.58 12.74 -6.63
CA TYR A 288 0.53 11.83 -6.17
C TYR A 288 0.52 11.70 -4.63
N LEU A 289 1.68 11.47 -4.00
CA LEU A 289 1.79 11.43 -2.54
C LEU A 289 1.29 12.72 -1.90
N THR A 290 1.71 13.88 -2.43
CA THR A 290 1.28 15.19 -1.92
C THR A 290 -0.24 15.38 -2.04
N ASN A 291 -0.83 14.93 -3.15
CA ASN A 291 -2.25 15.05 -3.43
C ASN A 291 -3.14 14.14 -2.55
N MET A 292 -2.57 13.14 -1.86
CA MET A 292 -3.35 12.33 -0.90
C MET A 292 -3.89 13.13 0.28
N GLY A 293 -3.31 14.29 0.57
CA GLY A 293 -3.68 15.12 1.73
C GLY A 293 -3.31 14.46 3.06
N THR A 294 -4.16 14.61 4.07
CA THR A 294 -3.94 14.01 5.39
C THR A 294 -4.25 12.51 5.36
N VAL A 295 -3.33 11.71 5.88
CA VAL A 295 -3.43 10.24 5.89
C VAL A 295 -3.10 9.68 7.27
N ASN A 296 -3.42 8.40 7.49
CA ASN A 296 -2.75 7.59 8.49
C ASN A 296 -1.64 6.79 7.81
N THR A 297 -0.51 6.61 8.48
CA THR A 297 0.60 5.80 7.96
C THR A 297 0.85 4.59 8.83
N TYR A 298 1.03 3.44 8.18
CA TYR A 298 1.40 2.19 8.83
C TYR A 298 2.74 1.67 8.30
N LEU A 299 3.63 1.27 9.21
CA LEU A 299 4.96 0.79 8.90
C LEU A 299 5.28 -0.44 9.75
N LYS A 300 5.64 -1.54 9.11
CA LYS A 300 5.96 -2.79 9.79
C LYS A 300 7.00 -3.57 9.00
N GLY A 301 8.05 -3.98 9.68
CA GLY A 301 9.11 -4.76 9.02
C GLY A 301 9.74 -4.00 7.84
N ALA A 302 9.91 -2.69 7.95
CA ALA A 302 10.32 -1.78 6.88
C ALA A 302 11.84 -1.76 6.63
N SER A 303 12.57 -2.77 7.14
CA SER A 303 14.00 -2.98 6.92
C SER A 303 14.89 -1.80 7.31
N TYR A 304 14.42 -0.95 8.23
CA TYR A 304 15.14 0.26 8.67
C TYR A 304 15.55 1.18 7.51
N LEU A 305 14.83 1.11 6.38
CA LEU A 305 15.18 1.90 5.18
C LEU A 305 15.09 3.39 5.46
N MET A 306 14.07 3.83 6.19
CA MET A 306 13.87 5.24 6.51
C MET A 306 14.78 5.77 7.62
N HIS A 307 15.65 4.94 8.22
CA HIS A 307 16.77 5.41 9.04
C HIS A 307 17.90 6.01 8.19
N LYS A 308 17.96 5.62 6.90
CA LYS A 308 19.01 6.04 6.00
C LYS A 308 18.72 7.42 5.40
N SER A 309 19.75 8.24 5.21
CA SER A 309 19.62 9.60 4.67
C SER A 309 18.96 9.65 3.29
N TYR A 310 19.20 8.64 2.46
CA TYR A 310 18.70 8.57 1.08
C TYR A 310 17.27 7.99 0.94
N PHE A 311 16.49 7.95 2.04
CA PHE A 311 15.05 7.76 2.06
C PHE A 311 14.32 8.99 2.64
N SER A 312 14.96 10.17 2.55
CA SER A 312 14.43 11.38 3.15
C SER A 312 13.13 11.87 2.51
N MET A 313 12.96 11.71 1.21
CA MET A 313 11.77 12.20 0.49
C MET A 313 10.49 11.51 0.98
N VAL A 314 10.47 10.18 1.02
CA VAL A 314 9.30 9.43 1.49
C VAL A 314 9.09 9.63 3.00
N ARG A 315 10.15 9.64 3.79
CA ARG A 315 10.07 9.91 5.23
C ARG A 315 9.45 11.28 5.52
N ASN A 316 9.92 12.33 4.83
CA ASN A 316 9.40 13.68 5.02
C ASN A 316 7.94 13.81 4.54
N ALA A 317 7.55 13.14 3.46
CA ALA A 317 6.15 13.08 3.03
C ALA A 317 5.28 12.47 4.15
N ILE A 318 5.70 11.36 4.75
CA ILE A 318 4.99 10.73 5.87
C ILE A 318 4.87 11.70 7.06
N LEU A 319 5.98 12.25 7.54
CA LEU A 319 5.98 13.16 8.69
C LEU A 319 5.15 14.42 8.44
N ASN A 320 5.07 14.88 7.20
CA ASN A 320 4.29 16.06 6.84
C ASN A 320 2.79 15.78 6.75
N GLN A 321 2.38 14.64 6.20
CA GLN A 321 0.98 14.37 5.85
C GLN A 321 0.25 13.48 6.84
N SER A 322 0.99 12.70 7.66
CA SER A 322 0.31 11.77 8.56
C SER A 322 -0.27 12.48 9.79
N GLU A 323 -1.51 12.16 10.10
CA GLU A 323 -2.14 12.44 11.39
C GLU A 323 -1.62 11.47 12.44
N HIS A 324 -1.54 10.19 12.08
CA HIS A 324 -0.95 9.15 12.92
C HIS A 324 0.07 8.36 12.11
N VAL A 325 1.20 8.04 12.74
CA VAL A 325 2.17 7.06 12.26
C VAL A 325 2.20 5.89 13.23
N ILE A 326 1.86 4.72 12.75
CA ILE A 326 1.81 3.49 13.53
C ILE A 326 2.90 2.57 13.01
N GLN A 327 3.86 2.23 13.87
CA GLN A 327 5.04 1.51 13.41
C GLN A 327 5.69 0.62 14.47
N ASP A 328 6.46 -0.39 14.00
CA ASP A 328 7.52 -1.02 14.78
C ASP A 328 8.83 -0.22 14.68
N ASP A 329 9.87 -0.64 15.38
CA ASP A 329 11.16 0.05 15.42
C ASP A 329 11.89 0.11 14.07
N SER A 330 11.45 -0.66 13.08
CA SER A 330 12.05 -0.70 11.74
C SER A 330 11.52 0.39 10.79
N GLY A 331 10.53 1.18 11.23
CA GLY A 331 9.92 2.25 10.47
C GLY A 331 10.79 3.50 10.36
N ILE A 332 10.24 4.65 10.68
CA ILE A 332 10.98 5.93 10.77
C ILE A 332 11.76 5.95 12.09
N ALA A 333 13.04 6.30 12.04
CA ALA A 333 13.85 6.43 13.25
C ALA A 333 13.27 7.49 14.19
N PHE A 334 13.28 7.22 15.50
CA PHE A 334 12.57 8.00 16.49
C PHE A 334 13.01 9.46 16.52
N HIS A 335 14.32 9.74 16.37
CA HIS A 335 14.85 11.10 16.34
C HIS A 335 14.22 12.00 15.28
N TYR A 336 13.78 11.44 14.12
CA TYR A 336 13.13 12.26 13.09
C TYR A 336 11.76 12.81 13.52
N PHE A 337 11.08 12.16 14.45
CA PHE A 337 9.85 12.70 15.04
C PHE A 337 10.15 13.86 15.99
N THR A 338 11.26 13.79 16.76
CA THR A 338 11.65 14.80 17.73
C THR A 338 12.32 16.01 17.08
N GLU A 339 13.04 15.81 15.98
CA GLU A 339 13.68 16.87 15.17
C GLU A 339 12.71 17.54 14.19
N SER A 340 11.54 16.96 13.96
CA SER A 340 10.53 17.54 13.08
C SER A 340 10.01 18.86 13.70
N ASN A 341 9.71 19.87 12.84
CA ASN A 341 9.09 21.14 13.27
C ASN A 341 7.65 20.95 13.82
N ARG A 342 7.22 19.72 14.03
CA ARG A 342 5.88 19.37 14.50
C ARG A 342 5.96 18.58 15.77
N ALA A 343 5.14 18.95 16.75
CA ALA A 343 5.05 18.21 17.99
C ALA A 343 4.29 16.89 17.78
N TRP A 344 4.81 15.81 18.33
CA TRP A 344 4.20 14.49 18.34
C TRP A 344 3.96 14.03 19.79
N SER A 345 2.91 13.27 19.99
CA SER A 345 2.69 12.48 21.20
C SER A 345 2.80 11.00 20.86
N TYR A 346 3.24 10.20 21.84
CA TYR A 346 3.53 8.79 21.59
C TYR A 346 2.76 7.91 22.56
N THR A 347 2.29 6.77 22.04
CA THR A 347 1.82 5.66 22.88
C THR A 347 2.63 4.44 22.48
N PHE A 348 3.30 3.83 23.47
CA PHE A 348 4.17 2.68 23.26
C PHE A 348 3.50 1.39 23.70
N TYR A 349 3.78 0.31 22.96
CA TYR A 349 3.31 -1.03 23.24
C TYR A 349 4.43 -2.04 23.14
N GLY A 350 4.39 -3.06 24.00
CA GLY A 350 5.41 -4.10 24.04
C GLY A 350 6.72 -3.61 24.64
N SER A 351 7.84 -4.10 24.14
CA SER A 351 9.17 -3.79 24.67
C SER A 351 10.14 -3.49 23.54
N TYR A 352 10.82 -2.36 23.62
CA TYR A 352 11.96 -2.11 22.74
C TYR A 352 13.24 -2.45 23.51
N ILE A 353 14.00 -3.45 23.01
CA ILE A 353 15.28 -3.84 23.61
C ILE A 353 16.39 -3.53 22.61
N ARG A 354 16.31 -4.11 21.43
CA ARG A 354 17.25 -3.91 20.32
C ARG A 354 16.70 -4.52 19.02
N PRO A 355 17.17 -4.06 17.87
CA PRO A 355 16.93 -4.75 16.61
C PRO A 355 17.48 -6.18 16.61
N ILE A 356 16.95 -7.04 15.73
CA ILE A 356 17.54 -8.38 15.49
C ILE A 356 18.99 -8.25 15.00
N ALA A 357 19.80 -9.30 15.16
CA ALA A 357 21.25 -9.27 14.86
C ALA A 357 21.58 -8.71 13.46
N MET A 358 20.77 -9.04 12.44
CA MET A 358 20.93 -8.53 11.06
C MET A 358 20.86 -7.00 10.98
N PHE A 359 20.13 -6.35 11.88
CA PHE A 359 19.89 -4.91 11.91
C PHE A 359 20.46 -4.23 13.16
N SER A 360 21.40 -4.85 13.85
CA SER A 360 21.98 -4.35 15.12
C SER A 360 22.52 -2.92 15.06
N ALA A 361 23.03 -2.51 13.86
CA ALA A 361 23.52 -1.15 13.63
C ALA A 361 22.43 -0.07 13.69
N PHE A 362 21.15 -0.44 13.67
CA PHE A 362 20.02 0.50 13.74
C PHE A 362 19.41 0.61 15.16
N TYR A 363 20.18 0.29 16.19
CA TYR A 363 19.74 0.52 17.56
C TYR A 363 19.47 2.02 17.82
N GLN A 364 18.36 2.32 18.48
CA GLN A 364 17.87 3.67 18.75
C GLN A 364 17.89 3.93 20.26
N ALA A 365 18.97 4.55 20.76
CA ALA A 365 19.14 4.83 22.17
C ALA A 365 18.07 5.81 22.73
N ASP A 366 17.64 6.75 21.91
CA ASP A 366 16.56 7.70 22.20
C ASP A 366 15.21 6.99 22.36
N LEU A 367 14.87 6.07 21.47
CA LEU A 367 13.66 5.25 21.57
C LEU A 367 13.69 4.37 22.82
N ASP A 368 14.80 3.70 23.10
CA ASP A 368 14.97 2.86 24.30
C ASP A 368 14.79 3.68 25.58
N SER A 369 15.44 4.84 25.64
CA SER A 369 15.30 5.78 26.76
C SER A 369 13.84 6.21 26.96
N THR A 370 13.15 6.53 25.87
CA THR A 370 11.75 6.99 25.91
C THR A 370 10.80 5.87 26.35
N TYR A 371 11.01 4.64 25.87
CA TYR A 371 10.26 3.46 26.34
C TYR A 371 10.40 3.26 27.86
N LYS A 372 11.61 3.42 28.40
CA LYS A 372 11.89 3.29 29.82
C LYS A 372 11.26 4.41 30.65
N GLN A 373 11.27 5.64 30.15
CA GLN A 373 10.75 6.82 30.86
C GLN A 373 9.23 6.90 30.85
N GLN A 374 8.59 6.66 29.70
CA GLN A 374 7.14 6.79 29.54
C GLN A 374 6.39 5.49 29.87
N GLY A 375 7.09 4.36 29.88
CA GLY A 375 6.48 3.04 29.96
C GLY A 375 5.77 2.63 28.67
N SER A 376 5.27 1.41 28.66
CA SER A 376 4.54 0.85 27.52
C SER A 376 3.39 -0.02 27.98
N LYS A 377 2.36 -0.13 27.12
CA LYS A 377 1.24 -1.05 27.31
C LYS A 377 1.58 -2.45 26.76
N ASN A 378 0.84 -3.45 27.20
CA ASN A 378 0.99 -4.81 26.67
C ASN A 378 0.51 -4.84 25.21
N ILE A 379 1.29 -5.49 24.33
CA ILE A 379 0.90 -5.66 22.92
C ILE A 379 0.07 -6.92 22.66
N GLY A 380 0.28 -7.99 23.41
CA GLY A 380 -0.49 -9.22 23.34
C GLY A 380 -0.27 -10.10 22.10
N PHE A 381 0.61 -9.70 21.17
CA PHE A 381 0.93 -10.44 19.92
C PHE A 381 2.34 -10.13 19.44
N GLY A 382 2.88 -10.98 18.56
CA GLY A 382 4.17 -10.73 17.92
C GLY A 382 4.00 -9.93 16.62
N ILE A 383 4.86 -8.92 16.42
CA ILE A 383 4.86 -8.07 15.22
C ILE A 383 6.27 -7.65 14.82
N GLY A 384 6.47 -7.35 13.53
CA GLY A 384 7.75 -6.91 13.01
C GLY A 384 8.82 -8.01 13.07
N TYR A 385 10.08 -7.61 13.11
CA TYR A 385 11.21 -8.55 13.12
C TYR A 385 11.35 -9.33 14.43
N ASN A 386 10.86 -8.80 15.52
CA ASN A 386 10.91 -9.42 16.86
C ASN A 386 9.64 -10.21 17.22
N PHE A 387 8.87 -10.66 16.20
CA PHE A 387 7.55 -11.28 16.34
C PHE A 387 7.51 -12.57 17.20
N ARG A 388 8.66 -13.25 17.41
CA ARG A 388 8.73 -14.50 18.21
C ARG A 388 9.03 -14.26 19.69
N ASP A 389 9.67 -13.16 19.98
CA ASP A 389 10.13 -12.86 21.33
C ASP A 389 9.14 -11.90 21.96
N LYS A 390 9.04 -11.92 23.28
CA LYS A 390 8.30 -10.91 24.04
C LYS A 390 8.85 -9.48 23.85
N ASN A 391 9.68 -9.30 22.84
CA ASN A 391 10.39 -8.06 22.47
C ASN A 391 9.71 -7.31 21.31
N SER A 392 8.53 -7.75 20.90
CA SER A 392 7.77 -6.97 19.92
C SER A 392 7.50 -5.57 20.47
N ASN A 393 7.76 -4.59 19.64
CA ASN A 393 7.53 -3.19 19.95
C ASN A 393 6.57 -2.58 18.92
N PHE A 394 5.81 -1.60 19.36
CA PHE A 394 4.89 -0.88 18.51
C PHE A 394 4.66 0.52 19.07
N MET A 395 4.66 1.51 18.19
CA MET A 395 4.45 2.90 18.56
C MET A 395 3.31 3.49 17.75
N ILE A 396 2.44 4.22 18.42
CA ILE A 396 1.49 5.14 17.77
C ILE A 396 2.00 6.54 18.02
N ALA A 397 2.50 7.21 16.97
CA ALA A 397 2.83 8.62 17.02
C ALA A 397 1.64 9.42 16.48
N THR A 398 1.15 10.37 17.27
CA THR A 398 0.01 11.24 16.96
C THR A 398 0.47 12.68 16.84
N LYS A 399 0.14 13.33 15.72
CA LYS A 399 0.46 14.73 15.49
C LYS A 399 -0.34 15.62 16.43
N LYS A 400 0.33 16.57 17.09
CA LYS A 400 -0.33 17.63 17.88
C LYS A 400 -0.65 18.81 16.96
N HIS A 401 -1.87 19.32 17.07
CA HIS A 401 -2.36 20.50 16.35
C HIS A 401 -2.25 21.75 17.22
#